data_dcb72f439e292b29828231680abf900e
#
_entry.id   dcb72f439e292b29828231680abf900e
#
_cell.length_a   1.000
_cell.length_b   1.000
_cell.length_c   1.000
_cell.angle_alpha   90.00
_cell.angle_beta   90.00
_cell.angle_gamma   90.00
#
_symmetry.space_group_name_H-M   'P 1'
#
loop_
_entity.id
_entity.type
_entity.pdbx_description
1 polymer ?
#
loop_
_entity_poly.entity_id
_entity_poly.type
_entity_poly.pdbx_seq_one_letter_code
_entity_poly.pdbx_strand_id
1 'polypeptide(L)'
;SHLMWLGAYGPDIGNLSVLVWCLREREMMMDLLQELGGSRMHYNFPRIGGVKRDLPHGFALRARHKLKLFLDRIQEYEALFDESTVFLIRSQGIGYAKPEEMINHGVSGPNIRAAGVNHDIRSSHPYSVYSELDWEPAVERSSIKGADCYDRYRIRVEEMRQSASLVLQALDKIPGGAETY
;
A
#
# COMPACT_ATOMS: atom_id res chain seq x y z
N SER A 1 -0.73 -1.10 -5.81
CA SER A 1 0.56 -0.62 -6.36
C SER A 1 1.75 -1.33 -5.71
N HIS A 2 1.83 -1.41 -4.38
CA HIS A 2 2.97 -2.03 -3.69
C HIS A 2 3.10 -3.54 -3.96
N LEU A 3 2.00 -4.27 -4.11
CA LEU A 3 2.04 -5.68 -4.55
C LEU A 3 2.66 -5.82 -5.94
N MET A 4 2.30 -4.92 -6.88
CA MET A 4 2.90 -4.95 -8.21
C MET A 4 4.40 -4.63 -8.18
N TRP A 5 4.79 -3.63 -7.38
CA TRP A 5 6.20 -3.31 -7.17
C TRP A 5 6.97 -4.49 -6.57
N LEU A 6 6.46 -5.10 -5.49
CA LEU A 6 7.10 -6.21 -4.80
C LEU A 6 7.22 -7.45 -5.72
N GLY A 7 6.16 -7.72 -6.50
CA GLY A 7 6.15 -8.78 -7.49
C GLY A 7 7.18 -8.60 -8.60
N ALA A 8 7.40 -7.36 -9.06
CA ALA A 8 8.44 -7.06 -10.04
C ALA A 8 9.85 -7.10 -9.42
N TYR A 9 10.00 -6.64 -8.18
CA TYR A 9 11.26 -6.62 -7.46
C TYR A 9 11.79 -8.02 -7.10
N GLY A 10 10.89 -8.97 -6.81
CA GLY A 10 11.25 -10.34 -6.45
C GLY A 10 12.15 -11.03 -7.49
N PRO A 11 11.77 -11.10 -8.77
CA PRO A 11 12.60 -11.66 -9.83
C PRO A 11 13.97 -11.00 -9.99
N ASP A 12 14.05 -9.67 -9.85
CA ASP A 12 15.32 -8.92 -9.96
C ASP A 12 16.34 -9.34 -8.90
N ILE A 13 15.86 -9.75 -7.74
CA ILE A 13 16.71 -10.30 -6.66
C ILE A 13 16.83 -11.83 -6.68
N GLY A 14 16.24 -12.50 -7.67
CA GLY A 14 16.34 -13.94 -7.88
C GLY A 14 15.22 -14.78 -7.26
N ASN A 15 14.08 -14.18 -6.87
CA ASN A 15 12.95 -14.89 -6.28
C ASN A 15 11.67 -14.72 -7.12
N LEU A 16 11.46 -15.63 -8.08
CA LEU A 16 10.29 -15.60 -8.97
C LEU A 16 8.97 -15.91 -8.24
N SER A 17 9.00 -16.69 -7.16
CA SER A 17 7.79 -17.06 -6.41
C SER A 17 7.04 -15.83 -5.87
N VAL A 18 7.78 -14.79 -5.51
CA VAL A 18 7.21 -13.52 -5.04
C VAL A 18 6.27 -12.90 -6.07
N LEU A 19 6.64 -12.92 -7.35
CA LEU A 19 5.80 -12.40 -8.43
C LEU A 19 4.43 -13.09 -8.45
N VAL A 20 4.43 -14.42 -8.41
CA VAL A 20 3.20 -15.21 -8.47
C VAL A 20 2.33 -14.95 -7.24
N TRP A 21 2.93 -14.90 -6.05
CA TRP A 21 2.20 -14.61 -4.82
C TRP A 21 1.61 -13.20 -4.81
N CYS A 22 2.38 -12.20 -5.18
CA CYS A 22 1.90 -10.82 -5.25
C CYS A 22 0.74 -10.65 -6.26
N LEU A 23 0.81 -11.33 -7.40
CA LEU A 23 -0.28 -11.33 -8.37
C LEU A 23 -1.54 -12.01 -7.82
N ARG A 24 -1.40 -13.10 -7.04
CA ARG A 24 -2.52 -13.78 -6.39
C ARG A 24 -3.30 -12.84 -5.46
N GLU A 25 -2.63 -12.13 -4.56
CA GLU A 25 -3.30 -11.18 -3.66
C GLU A 25 -3.80 -9.94 -4.39
N ARG A 26 -3.05 -9.50 -5.41
CA ARG A 26 -3.51 -8.38 -6.25
C ARG A 26 -4.83 -8.71 -6.96
N GLU A 27 -5.03 -9.93 -7.42
CA GLU A 27 -6.29 -10.37 -8.04
C GLU A 27 -7.47 -10.21 -7.07
N MET A 28 -7.32 -10.53 -5.80
CA MET A 28 -8.38 -10.32 -4.81
C MET A 28 -8.81 -8.85 -4.71
N MET A 29 -7.86 -7.91 -4.80
CA MET A 29 -8.16 -6.48 -4.77
C MET A 29 -8.81 -6.03 -6.09
N MET A 30 -8.34 -6.57 -7.21
CA MET A 30 -8.92 -6.25 -8.53
C MET A 30 -10.36 -6.76 -8.67
N ASP A 31 -10.69 -7.90 -8.07
CA ASP A 31 -12.07 -8.39 -8.02
C ASP A 31 -13.00 -7.42 -7.27
N LEU A 32 -12.55 -6.88 -6.13
CA LEU A 32 -13.32 -5.87 -5.40
C LEU A 32 -13.51 -4.60 -6.23
N LEU A 33 -12.48 -4.13 -6.90
CA LEU A 33 -12.55 -2.95 -7.76
C LEU A 33 -13.44 -3.19 -8.99
N GLN A 34 -13.41 -4.40 -9.56
CA GLN A 34 -14.32 -4.80 -10.63
C GLN A 34 -15.78 -4.84 -10.17
N GLU A 35 -16.02 -5.36 -8.97
CA GLU A 35 -17.37 -5.38 -8.38
C GLU A 35 -17.93 -3.96 -8.20
N LEU A 36 -17.11 -2.99 -7.82
CA LEU A 36 -17.50 -1.59 -7.69
C LEU A 36 -17.64 -0.89 -9.03
N GLY A 37 -16.61 -0.92 -9.85
CA GLY A 37 -16.47 -0.11 -11.06
C GLY A 37 -16.92 -0.79 -12.34
N GLY A 38 -17.02 -2.13 -12.36
CA GLY A 38 -17.32 -2.94 -13.55
C GLY A 38 -16.09 -3.23 -14.41
N SER A 39 -14.91 -2.74 -14.06
CA SER A 39 -13.66 -2.98 -14.78
C SER A 39 -12.53 -3.32 -13.81
N ARG A 40 -11.64 -4.21 -14.23
CA ARG A 40 -10.47 -4.65 -13.44
C ARG A 40 -9.33 -3.63 -13.45
N MET A 41 -9.16 -2.87 -14.51
CA MET A 41 -8.01 -1.98 -14.70
C MET A 41 -8.38 -0.51 -14.83
N HIS A 42 -9.51 -0.19 -15.42
CA HIS A 42 -9.98 1.17 -15.64
C HIS A 42 -11.17 1.45 -14.73
N TYR A 43 -10.88 1.80 -13.49
CA TYR A 43 -11.91 2.06 -12.50
C TYR A 43 -12.66 3.35 -12.87
N ASN A 44 -13.95 3.23 -13.06
CA ASN A 44 -14.82 4.35 -13.40
C ASN A 44 -15.97 4.40 -12.41
N PHE A 45 -15.65 4.49 -11.13
CA PHE A 45 -16.61 4.52 -10.04
C PHE A 45 -16.93 5.94 -9.58
N PRO A 46 -15.95 6.85 -9.28
CA PRO A 46 -16.23 8.24 -9.01
C PRO A 46 -16.80 8.95 -10.24
N ARG A 47 -17.78 9.82 -10.04
CA ARG A 47 -18.45 10.64 -11.06
C ARG A 47 -18.53 12.08 -10.59
N ILE A 48 -18.76 13.01 -11.52
CA ILE A 48 -19.08 14.39 -11.14
C ILE A 48 -20.40 14.37 -10.36
N GLY A 49 -20.35 14.85 -9.13
CA GLY A 49 -21.48 14.85 -8.21
C GLY A 49 -21.61 13.64 -7.28
N GLY A 50 -20.72 12.64 -7.39
CA GLY A 50 -20.80 11.48 -6.47
C GLY A 50 -20.13 10.21 -7.00
N VAL A 51 -20.83 9.09 -6.92
CA VAL A 51 -20.36 7.77 -7.35
C VAL A 51 -21.36 7.14 -8.33
N LYS A 52 -20.89 6.21 -9.15
CA LYS A 52 -21.69 5.56 -10.21
C LYS A 52 -22.89 4.79 -9.67
N ARG A 53 -22.79 4.20 -8.50
CA ARG A 53 -23.81 3.39 -7.82
C ARG A 53 -23.41 3.15 -6.37
N ASP A 54 -24.35 2.70 -5.57
CA ASP A 54 -24.10 2.28 -4.21
C ASP A 54 -23.28 0.98 -4.14
N LEU A 55 -22.82 0.63 -2.95
CA LEU A 55 -22.09 -0.61 -2.72
C LEU A 55 -22.97 -1.84 -3.03
N PRO A 56 -22.48 -2.81 -3.79
CA PRO A 56 -23.19 -4.05 -4.03
C PRO A 56 -23.52 -4.77 -2.71
N HIS A 57 -24.68 -5.44 -2.67
CA HIS A 57 -25.11 -6.18 -1.49
C HIS A 57 -24.01 -7.15 -0.98
N GLY A 58 -23.67 -7.07 0.31
CA GLY A 58 -22.65 -7.90 0.94
C GLY A 58 -21.19 -7.53 0.57
N PHE A 59 -20.95 -6.44 -0.16
CA PHE A 59 -19.62 -5.98 -0.55
C PHE A 59 -18.71 -5.79 0.67
N ALA A 60 -19.18 -5.08 1.70
CA ALA A 60 -18.38 -4.82 2.91
C ALA A 60 -17.91 -6.11 3.59
N LEU A 61 -18.74 -7.15 3.64
CA LEU A 61 -18.37 -8.44 4.21
C LEU A 61 -17.26 -9.13 3.39
N ARG A 62 -17.42 -9.15 2.05
CA ARG A 62 -16.40 -9.73 1.15
C ARG A 62 -15.09 -8.97 1.21
N ALA A 63 -15.15 -7.64 1.25
CA ALA A 63 -13.97 -6.78 1.35
C ALA A 63 -13.22 -7.03 2.67
N ARG A 64 -13.92 -7.09 3.81
CA ARG A 64 -13.31 -7.41 5.11
C ARG A 64 -12.63 -8.79 5.10
N HIS A 65 -13.28 -9.81 4.54
CA HIS A 65 -12.71 -11.15 4.43
C HIS A 65 -11.42 -11.15 3.59
N LYS A 66 -11.44 -10.53 2.40
CA LYS A 66 -10.27 -10.43 1.52
C LYS A 66 -9.14 -9.61 2.15
N LEU A 67 -9.45 -8.51 2.85
CA LEU A 67 -8.45 -7.70 3.56
C LEU A 67 -7.80 -8.43 4.73
N LYS A 68 -8.58 -9.21 5.50
CA LYS A 68 -8.04 -10.03 6.57
C LYS A 68 -7.06 -11.07 6.02
N LEU A 69 -7.47 -11.80 4.99
CA LEU A 69 -6.58 -12.76 4.32
C LEU A 69 -5.32 -12.07 3.76
N PHE A 70 -5.46 -10.87 3.20
CA PHE A 70 -4.32 -10.09 2.73
C PHE A 70 -3.33 -9.73 3.85
N LEU A 71 -3.82 -9.31 5.02
CA LEU A 71 -2.99 -9.00 6.18
C LEU A 71 -2.20 -10.22 6.66
N ASP A 72 -2.83 -11.40 6.67
CA ASP A 72 -2.15 -12.66 7.01
C ASP A 72 -1.03 -12.98 5.98
N ARG A 73 -1.30 -12.73 4.69
CA ARG A 73 -0.33 -12.95 3.59
C ARG A 73 0.87 -11.99 3.62
N ILE A 74 0.71 -10.79 4.16
CA ILE A 74 1.85 -9.87 4.32
C ILE A 74 2.95 -10.50 5.19
N GLN A 75 2.60 -11.25 6.23
CA GLN A 75 3.57 -11.93 7.08
C GLN A 75 4.36 -13.00 6.32
N GLU A 76 3.71 -13.69 5.37
CA GLU A 76 4.40 -14.66 4.50
C GLU A 76 5.45 -13.99 3.61
N TYR A 77 5.15 -12.78 3.09
CA TYR A 77 6.14 -12.01 2.31
C TYR A 77 7.33 -11.59 3.17
N GLU A 78 7.09 -11.11 4.38
CA GLU A 78 8.17 -10.73 5.29
C GLU A 78 9.05 -11.92 5.63
N ALA A 79 8.47 -13.05 6.01
CA ALA A 79 9.25 -14.27 6.27
C ALA A 79 10.10 -14.66 5.05
N LEU A 80 9.52 -14.60 3.83
CA LEU A 80 10.24 -14.96 2.61
C LEU A 80 11.42 -14.03 2.30
N PHE A 81 11.30 -12.74 2.61
CA PHE A 81 12.34 -11.76 2.33
C PHE A 81 13.32 -11.60 3.50
N ASP A 82 12.82 -11.44 4.72
CA ASP A 82 13.63 -11.11 5.88
C ASP A 82 14.48 -12.32 6.35
N GLU A 83 14.06 -13.55 6.04
CA GLU A 83 14.86 -14.76 6.28
C GLU A 83 15.81 -15.09 5.12
N SER A 84 15.71 -14.40 3.99
CA SER A 84 16.57 -14.64 2.83
C SER A 84 17.89 -13.91 2.93
N THR A 85 18.97 -14.63 3.23
CA THR A 85 20.33 -14.09 3.23
C THR A 85 20.71 -13.40 1.92
N VAL A 86 20.27 -13.95 0.78
CA VAL A 86 20.52 -13.37 -0.55
C VAL A 86 19.84 -12.01 -0.69
N PHE A 87 18.60 -11.89 -0.22
CA PHE A 87 17.88 -10.62 -0.23
C PHE A 87 18.56 -9.58 0.67
N LEU A 88 18.90 -9.96 1.89
CA LEU A 88 19.55 -9.05 2.85
C LEU A 88 20.87 -8.50 2.31
N ILE A 89 21.75 -9.37 1.77
CA ILE A 89 23.03 -8.94 1.19
C ILE A 89 22.84 -8.01 -0.02
N ARG A 90 21.79 -8.21 -0.81
CA ARG A 90 21.51 -7.42 -2.02
C ARG A 90 20.73 -6.13 -1.75
N SER A 91 20.22 -5.93 -0.54
CA SER A 91 19.37 -4.78 -0.22
C SER A 91 19.92 -3.91 0.90
N GLN A 92 20.56 -4.49 1.93
CA GLN A 92 21.13 -3.76 3.04
C GLN A 92 22.41 -3.04 2.63
N GLY A 93 22.48 -1.73 2.92
CA GLY A 93 23.60 -0.86 2.55
C GLY A 93 23.70 -0.56 1.05
N ILE A 94 22.81 -1.09 0.21
CA ILE A 94 22.80 -0.88 -1.23
C ILE A 94 21.83 0.24 -1.61
N GLY A 95 22.29 1.16 -2.49
CA GLY A 95 21.47 2.29 -2.94
C GLY A 95 21.12 3.25 -1.81
N TYR A 96 22.01 3.39 -0.83
CA TYR A 96 21.82 4.32 0.27
C TYR A 96 21.79 5.77 -0.23
N ALA A 97 20.84 6.55 0.27
CA ALA A 97 20.69 7.95 -0.01
C ALA A 97 20.34 8.73 1.28
N LYS A 98 20.93 9.91 1.44
CA LYS A 98 20.65 10.78 2.58
C LYS A 98 19.35 11.56 2.38
N PRO A 99 18.63 11.91 3.47
CA PRO A 99 17.39 12.68 3.38
C PRO A 99 17.58 14.00 2.62
N GLU A 100 18.66 14.73 2.87
CA GLU A 100 18.94 16.03 2.24
C GLU A 100 19.12 15.89 0.72
N GLU A 101 19.82 14.86 0.27
CA GLU A 101 20.01 14.57 -1.16
C GLU A 101 18.67 14.24 -1.82
N MET A 102 17.85 13.41 -1.15
CA MET A 102 16.53 13.03 -1.65
C MET A 102 15.59 14.24 -1.75
N ILE A 103 15.59 15.13 -0.75
CA ILE A 103 14.79 16.35 -0.77
C ILE A 103 15.25 17.27 -1.93
N ASN A 104 16.56 17.47 -2.10
CA ASN A 104 17.12 18.31 -3.15
C ASN A 104 16.78 17.81 -4.57
N HIS A 105 16.60 16.49 -4.72
CA HIS A 105 16.17 15.87 -5.97
C HIS A 105 14.63 15.76 -6.10
N GLY A 106 13.85 16.31 -5.17
CA GLY A 106 12.38 16.26 -5.20
C GLY A 106 11.79 14.87 -5.01
N VAL A 107 12.51 13.97 -4.33
CA VAL A 107 12.00 12.62 -4.02
C VAL A 107 10.85 12.71 -3.04
N SER A 108 9.78 11.99 -3.31
CA SER A 108 8.55 11.98 -2.48
C SER A 108 8.05 10.55 -2.22
N GLY A 109 6.94 10.44 -1.48
CA GLY A 109 6.27 9.19 -1.22
C GLY A 109 7.07 8.22 -0.33
N PRO A 110 6.93 6.90 -0.54
CA PRO A 110 7.56 5.90 0.33
C PRO A 110 9.09 6.00 0.35
N ASN A 111 9.72 6.48 -0.72
CA ASN A 111 11.18 6.58 -0.76
C ASN A 111 11.71 7.61 0.25
N ILE A 112 11.11 8.79 0.34
CA ILE A 112 11.55 9.82 1.28
C ILE A 112 11.15 9.46 2.72
N ARG A 113 10.01 8.77 2.92
CA ARG A 113 9.59 8.28 4.23
C ARG A 113 10.50 7.17 4.76
N ALA A 114 11.06 6.33 3.86
CA ALA A 114 12.09 5.36 4.22
C ALA A 114 13.36 6.04 4.75
N ALA A 115 13.67 7.26 4.33
CA ALA A 115 14.79 8.04 4.86
C ALA A 115 14.49 8.77 6.18
N GLY A 116 13.35 8.52 6.79
CA GLY A 116 12.95 9.10 8.07
C GLY A 116 12.30 10.50 7.97
N VAL A 117 11.97 10.96 6.77
CA VAL A 117 11.29 12.25 6.57
C VAL A 117 9.78 12.03 6.60
N ASN A 118 9.11 12.63 7.57
CA ASN A 118 7.66 12.56 7.70
C ASN A 118 6.98 13.51 6.70
N HIS A 119 6.89 13.06 5.44
CA HIS A 119 6.20 13.80 4.40
C HIS A 119 5.17 12.91 3.70
N ASP A 120 3.90 13.17 4.01
CA ASP A 120 2.76 12.54 3.35
C ASP A 120 1.64 13.59 3.15
N ILE A 121 1.26 13.81 1.90
CA ILE A 121 0.28 14.83 1.55
C ILE A 121 -1.10 14.53 2.14
N ARG A 122 -1.43 13.27 2.38
CA ARG A 122 -2.69 12.85 3.01
C ARG A 122 -2.77 13.31 4.47
N SER A 123 -1.61 13.49 5.13
CA SER A 123 -1.50 13.98 6.52
C SER A 123 -1.25 15.49 6.56
N SER A 124 -0.33 16.02 5.73
CA SER A 124 0.04 17.44 5.75
C SER A 124 -1.01 18.36 5.11
N HIS A 125 -1.73 17.88 4.09
CA HIS A 125 -2.81 18.59 3.41
C HIS A 125 -3.98 17.62 3.17
N PRO A 126 -4.72 17.26 4.23
CA PRO A 126 -5.75 16.23 4.14
C PRO A 126 -6.80 16.56 3.08
N TYR A 127 -7.16 15.56 2.32
CA TYR A 127 -8.23 15.62 1.31
C TYR A 127 -9.14 14.39 1.45
N SER A 128 -10.34 14.46 0.86
CA SER A 128 -11.36 13.43 0.97
C SER A 128 -11.65 13.13 2.46
N VAL A 129 -11.66 11.88 2.87
CA VAL A 129 -11.97 11.44 4.24
C VAL A 129 -10.74 11.17 5.09
N TYR A 130 -9.52 11.45 4.62
CA TYR A 130 -8.29 11.12 5.35
C TYR A 130 -8.19 11.80 6.73
N SER A 131 -8.75 12.99 6.88
CA SER A 131 -8.79 13.69 8.18
C SER A 131 -9.73 13.04 9.21
N GLU A 132 -10.64 12.19 8.76
CA GLU A 132 -11.61 11.50 9.59
C GLU A 132 -11.14 10.09 10.02
N LEU A 133 -10.08 9.59 9.41
CA LEU A 133 -9.52 8.28 9.67
C LEU A 133 -8.39 8.36 10.70
N ASP A 134 -8.29 7.33 11.54
CA ASP A 134 -7.21 7.21 12.52
C ASP A 134 -6.01 6.50 11.89
N TRP A 135 -4.97 7.26 11.60
CA TRP A 135 -3.75 6.74 10.97
C TRP A 135 -2.58 7.71 11.08
N GLU A 136 -1.37 7.20 10.97
CA GLU A 136 -0.14 7.98 10.85
C GLU A 136 0.64 7.53 9.61
N PRO A 137 1.39 8.43 8.93
CA PRO A 137 2.28 8.02 7.85
C PRO A 137 3.29 6.96 8.28
N ALA A 138 3.49 5.95 7.44
CA ALA A 138 4.58 5.00 7.64
C ALA A 138 5.92 5.70 7.36
N VAL A 139 6.72 5.86 8.39
CA VAL A 139 8.03 6.54 8.34
C VAL A 139 9.06 5.67 9.05
N GLU A 140 10.24 5.51 8.45
CA GLU A 140 11.33 4.81 9.14
C GLU A 140 11.77 5.60 10.36
N ARG A 141 11.76 4.93 11.51
CA ARG A 141 12.05 5.55 12.81
C ARG A 141 13.42 5.13 13.37
N SER A 142 14.26 4.48 12.55
CA SER A 142 15.60 4.11 12.99
C SER A 142 16.48 5.35 13.27
N SER A 143 17.48 5.18 14.10
CA SER A 143 18.43 6.24 14.42
C SER A 143 19.36 6.61 13.25
N ILE A 144 19.38 5.80 12.21
CA ILE A 144 20.19 6.01 11.00
C ILE A 144 19.35 6.85 10.03
N LYS A 145 19.76 8.09 9.81
CA LYS A 145 19.11 8.98 8.86
C LYS A 145 19.56 8.65 7.43
N GLY A 146 18.65 8.11 6.65
CA GLY A 146 18.86 7.73 5.26
C GLY A 146 18.13 6.44 4.92
N ALA A 147 18.07 6.10 3.67
CA ALA A 147 17.41 4.88 3.22
C ALA A 147 18.26 4.09 2.25
N ASP A 148 18.35 2.80 2.46
CA ASP A 148 18.83 1.81 1.50
C ASP A 148 17.66 1.07 0.80
N CYS A 149 17.96 0.05 0.02
CA CYS A 149 16.94 -0.73 -0.66
C CYS A 149 16.06 -1.51 0.31
N TYR A 150 16.61 -1.97 1.44
CA TYR A 150 15.87 -2.70 2.46
C TYR A 150 14.87 -1.80 3.19
N ASP A 151 15.27 -0.58 3.58
CA ASP A 151 14.38 0.38 4.22
C ASP A 151 13.20 0.76 3.31
N ARG A 152 13.49 0.96 2.00
CA ARG A 152 12.43 1.23 1.01
C ARG A 152 11.47 0.04 0.80
N TYR A 153 11.95 -1.19 0.99
CA TYR A 153 11.09 -2.38 1.01
C TYR A 153 10.20 -2.36 2.24
N ARG A 154 10.79 -2.20 3.43
CA ARG A 154 10.05 -2.23 4.70
C ARG A 154 8.93 -1.19 4.77
N ILE A 155 9.20 0.04 4.36
CA ILE A 155 8.17 1.09 4.33
C ILE A 155 6.98 0.70 3.44
N ARG A 156 7.22 0.09 2.30
CA ARG A 156 6.12 -0.34 1.41
C ARG A 156 5.30 -1.48 1.99
N VAL A 157 5.93 -2.38 2.72
CA VAL A 157 5.21 -3.44 3.45
C VAL A 157 4.33 -2.83 4.54
N GLU A 158 4.85 -1.86 5.29
CA GLU A 158 4.08 -1.17 6.31
C GLU A 158 2.91 -0.35 5.71
N GLU A 159 3.14 0.32 4.58
CA GLU A 159 2.07 1.01 3.86
C GLU A 159 0.98 0.07 3.33
N MET A 160 1.30 -1.17 3.01
CA MET A 160 0.29 -2.19 2.67
C MET A 160 -0.61 -2.51 3.86
N ARG A 161 -0.05 -2.66 5.07
CA ARG A 161 -0.83 -2.86 6.31
C ARG A 161 -1.70 -1.66 6.61
N GLN A 162 -1.12 -0.49 6.57
CA GLN A 162 -1.83 0.75 6.81
C GLN A 162 -2.97 0.96 5.81
N SER A 163 -2.74 0.70 4.52
CA SER A 163 -3.78 0.81 3.49
C SER A 163 -4.95 -0.14 3.77
N ALA A 164 -4.68 -1.38 4.19
CA ALA A 164 -5.73 -2.31 4.56
C ALA A 164 -6.54 -1.83 5.78
N SER A 165 -5.87 -1.29 6.80
CA SER A 165 -6.51 -0.68 7.97
C SER A 165 -7.40 0.51 7.59
N LEU A 166 -6.90 1.40 6.73
CA LEU A 166 -7.68 2.55 6.23
C LEU A 166 -8.95 2.13 5.49
N VAL A 167 -8.86 1.09 4.65
CA VAL A 167 -10.04 0.56 3.95
C VAL A 167 -11.04 -0.05 4.93
N LEU A 168 -10.58 -0.77 5.97
CA LEU A 168 -11.45 -1.31 7.01
C LEU A 168 -12.18 -0.19 7.76
N GLN A 169 -11.48 0.86 8.16
CA GLN A 169 -12.09 2.03 8.81
C GLN A 169 -13.10 2.74 7.88
N ALA A 170 -12.76 2.89 6.61
CA ALA A 170 -13.67 3.48 5.62
C ALA A 170 -14.95 2.67 5.46
N LEU A 171 -14.84 1.32 5.44
CA LEU A 171 -16.01 0.43 5.38
C LEU A 171 -16.91 0.53 6.63
N ASP A 172 -16.34 0.90 7.79
CA ASP A 172 -17.12 1.12 9.03
C ASP A 172 -17.85 2.48 9.03
N LYS A 173 -17.33 3.45 8.29
CA LYS A 173 -17.81 4.83 8.27
C LYS A 173 -18.67 5.18 7.06
N ILE A 174 -18.91 4.24 6.15
CA ILE A 174 -19.75 4.51 4.97
C ILE A 174 -21.14 4.92 5.42
N PRO A 175 -21.62 6.12 5.07
CA PRO A 175 -22.96 6.55 5.40
C PRO A 175 -24.00 5.70 4.66
N GLY A 176 -25.08 5.34 5.34
CA GLY A 176 -26.27 4.82 4.70
C GLY A 176 -27.10 5.97 4.14
N GLY A 177 -27.71 5.80 3.00
CA GLY A 177 -28.58 6.83 2.41
C GLY A 177 -28.83 6.65 0.92
N ALA A 178 -29.58 7.58 0.34
CA ALA A 178 -29.79 7.61 -1.10
C ALA A 178 -28.54 8.08 -1.82
N GLU A 179 -28.25 7.45 -2.97
CA GLU A 179 -27.20 7.90 -3.89
C GLU A 179 -27.55 9.30 -4.40
N THR A 180 -26.61 10.23 -4.28
CA THR A 180 -26.73 11.54 -4.91
C THR A 180 -25.91 11.55 -6.19
N TYR A 181 -26.55 11.73 -7.31
CA TYR A 181 -25.94 11.92 -8.62
C TYR A 181 -25.71 13.40 -8.89
#